data_b09de2be2c762df98ac34783a64c7f51
#
_entry.id   b09de2be2c762df98ac34783a64c7f51
#
_cell.length_a   1.000
_cell.length_b   1.000
_cell.length_c   1.000
_cell.angle_alpha   90.00
_cell.angle_beta   90.00
_cell.angle_gamma   90.00
#
_symmetry.space_group_name_H-M   'P 1'
#
loop_
_entity.id
_entity.type
_entity.pdbx_description
1 polymer ?
#
loop_
_entity_poly.entity_id
_entity_poly.type
_entity_poly.pdbx_seq_one_letter_code
_entity_poly.pdbx_strand_id
1 'polypeptide(L)'
;MNKAGIHELESFPLLDWHDVARHLSPQIRTALEHVLEIQDGSVLSREQSLALANAEGDDLVGLLVAADELRRELVGNIVTYVVNRNINFTNICFVGCKFCAFSRGPREPDTYFLNLEQVAAKAVQAWQVGATEVCIQGGLPHGLPPFYYRDILRAVKGAVPGMHIHAFSPMEIVYGVELTGMVLEDYLRMLRDNGLDTLPGTAAEILDDDVRFVLSRNKLSTEQWKEVIRTAHRCGIRSTSTLMYGHVETPSHWVNQLLLFREIQEETGGFTEFVPLGFVHQNTLLFHQGIARPGPTLAEHLKIHALSRILLAGAINNVQVSWVKLNRRLSQLCLHAGANDYGGTLMEENISREAGATAGQYTSPGEFQSLILEAGRIPAERNTTYTRINIRMPSEQFIFEQALEPEFA
;
A
#
# COMPACT_ATOMS: atom_id res chain seq x y z
N MET A 1 22.43 -17.54 37.15
CA MET A 1 22.65 -17.64 35.72
C MET A 1 22.29 -16.31 35.08
N ASN A 2 23.26 -15.63 34.54
CA ASN A 2 23.25 -14.22 34.17
C ASN A 2 22.20 -13.89 33.07
N LYS A 3 21.36 -12.91 33.37
CA LYS A 3 20.66 -12.12 32.35
C LYS A 3 21.68 -11.16 31.73
N ALA A 4 22.37 -11.60 30.69
CA ALA A 4 23.24 -10.74 29.90
C ALA A 4 22.43 -10.11 28.77
N GLY A 5 22.28 -8.76 28.85
CA GLY A 5 22.37 -7.85 27.73
C GLY A 5 21.37 -7.98 26.61
N ILE A 6 20.10 -7.64 26.85
CA ILE A 6 19.40 -6.84 25.84
C ILE A 6 20.02 -5.46 25.97
N HIS A 7 20.93 -5.09 25.06
CA HIS A 7 21.35 -3.71 24.90
C HIS A 7 20.06 -2.89 24.77
N GLU A 8 19.90 -1.91 25.66
CA GLU A 8 18.94 -0.83 25.48
C GLU A 8 19.23 -0.24 24.10
N LEU A 9 18.44 -0.66 23.12
CA LEU A 9 18.33 0.04 21.85
C LEU A 9 18.00 1.47 22.25
N GLU A 10 18.90 2.41 21.91
CA GLU A 10 18.66 3.84 22.10
C GLU A 10 17.29 4.12 21.48
N SER A 11 16.27 4.14 22.32
CA SER A 11 14.93 4.49 21.91
C SER A 11 15.06 5.86 21.26
N PHE A 12 14.61 5.99 20.01
CA PHE A 12 14.32 7.32 19.46
C PHE A 12 13.58 8.07 20.56
N PRO A 13 14.06 9.26 20.99
CA PRO A 13 13.36 10.00 22.02
C PRO A 13 11.96 10.26 21.50
N LEU A 14 11.00 9.46 21.99
CA LEU A 14 9.60 9.67 21.69
C LEU A 14 9.25 11.00 22.31
N LEU A 15 9.00 11.99 21.47
CA LEU A 15 8.52 13.29 21.93
C LEU A 15 7.18 13.07 22.62
N ASP A 16 7.06 13.59 23.83
CA ASP A 16 5.80 13.53 24.58
C ASP A 16 4.78 14.48 23.96
N TRP A 17 3.54 14.01 23.78
CA TRP A 17 2.46 14.82 23.21
C TRP A 17 2.26 16.12 23.98
N HIS A 18 2.27 16.08 25.31
CA HIS A 18 2.02 17.26 26.14
C HIS A 18 3.10 18.33 25.99
N ASP A 19 4.35 17.92 25.74
CA ASP A 19 5.44 18.86 25.51
C ASP A 19 5.32 19.50 24.12
N VAL A 20 5.06 18.70 23.08
CA VAL A 20 4.91 19.18 21.70
C VAL A 20 3.66 20.07 21.54
N ALA A 21 2.54 19.70 22.14
CA ALA A 21 1.27 20.42 22.02
C ALA A 21 1.35 21.90 22.42
N ARG A 22 2.30 22.27 23.31
CA ARG A 22 2.48 23.67 23.76
C ARG A 22 3.02 24.60 22.68
N HIS A 23 3.66 24.05 21.64
CA HIS A 23 4.29 24.81 20.56
C HIS A 23 3.44 24.88 19.29
N LEU A 24 2.30 24.16 19.25
CA LEU A 24 1.43 24.11 18.10
C LEU A 24 0.59 25.38 17.93
N SER A 25 0.28 25.69 16.67
CA SER A 25 -0.75 26.69 16.36
C SER A 25 -2.10 26.28 16.98
N PRO A 26 -2.93 27.23 17.45
CA PRO A 26 -4.19 26.89 18.14
C PRO A 26 -5.12 26.00 17.32
N GLN A 27 -5.21 26.21 16.01
CA GLN A 27 -6.07 25.43 15.12
C GLN A 27 -5.61 23.97 15.03
N ILE A 28 -4.32 23.73 14.83
CA ILE A 28 -3.72 22.37 14.74
C ILE A 28 -3.85 21.66 16.08
N ARG A 29 -3.50 22.35 17.16
CA ARG A 29 -3.61 21.80 18.51
C ARG A 29 -5.03 21.34 18.82
N THR A 30 -6.04 22.18 18.62
CA THR A 30 -7.45 21.84 18.89
C THR A 30 -7.91 20.65 18.05
N ALA A 31 -7.52 20.58 16.77
CA ALA A 31 -7.87 19.45 15.90
C ALA A 31 -7.26 18.14 16.39
N LEU A 32 -5.98 18.14 16.75
CA LEU A 32 -5.27 16.94 17.20
C LEU A 32 -5.74 16.47 18.59
N GLU A 33 -5.94 17.41 19.55
CA GLU A 33 -6.51 17.09 20.88
C GLU A 33 -7.87 16.39 20.73
N HIS A 34 -8.74 16.91 19.85
CA HIS A 34 -10.07 16.32 19.63
C HIS A 34 -10.00 14.90 19.07
N VAL A 35 -9.14 14.65 18.08
CA VAL A 35 -8.98 13.29 17.53
C VAL A 35 -8.37 12.33 18.54
N LEU A 36 -7.40 12.76 19.33
CA LEU A 36 -6.79 11.92 20.36
C LEU A 36 -7.78 11.55 21.46
N GLU A 37 -8.68 12.47 21.84
CA GLU A 37 -9.72 12.22 22.83
C GLU A 37 -10.77 11.22 22.34
N ILE A 38 -11.26 11.40 21.10
CA ILE A 38 -12.35 10.59 20.54
C ILE A 38 -11.84 9.31 19.85
N GLN A 39 -10.56 9.31 19.40
CA GLN A 39 -9.93 8.21 18.64
C GLN A 39 -10.61 7.91 17.29
N ASP A 40 -11.26 8.90 16.71
CA ASP A 40 -11.99 8.82 15.45
C ASP A 40 -11.77 10.08 14.60
N GLY A 41 -11.29 9.88 13.36
CA GLY A 41 -11.01 10.97 12.42
C GLY A 41 -12.27 11.68 11.88
N SER A 42 -13.48 11.11 12.05
CA SER A 42 -14.73 11.71 11.60
C SER A 42 -15.08 13.02 12.34
N VAL A 43 -14.46 13.26 13.50
CA VAL A 43 -14.67 14.50 14.28
C VAL A 43 -14.05 15.73 13.63
N LEU A 44 -13.15 15.55 12.64
CA LEU A 44 -12.48 16.65 11.95
C LEU A 44 -13.33 17.22 10.81
N SER A 45 -13.47 18.53 10.82
CA SER A 45 -13.99 19.24 9.65
C SER A 45 -13.00 19.17 8.48
N ARG A 46 -13.51 19.37 7.25
CA ARG A 46 -12.65 19.46 6.06
C ARG A 46 -11.61 20.57 6.18
N GLU A 47 -11.94 21.70 6.80
CA GLU A 47 -11.00 22.80 7.03
C GLU A 47 -9.86 22.41 7.97
N GLN A 48 -10.17 21.73 9.09
CA GLN A 48 -9.18 21.20 10.01
C GLN A 48 -8.28 20.15 9.32
N SER A 49 -8.86 19.26 8.52
CA SER A 49 -8.11 18.28 7.73
C SER A 49 -7.14 18.93 6.75
N LEU A 50 -7.56 20.02 6.09
CA LEU A 50 -6.70 20.82 5.20
C LEU A 50 -5.58 21.54 5.97
N ALA A 51 -5.86 22.06 7.16
CA ALA A 51 -4.85 22.68 8.00
C ALA A 51 -3.77 21.65 8.39
N LEU A 52 -4.16 20.43 8.81
CA LEU A 52 -3.24 19.33 9.10
C LEU A 52 -2.41 18.92 7.86
N ALA A 53 -3.02 18.85 6.69
CA ALA A 53 -2.33 18.50 5.44
C ALA A 53 -1.28 19.55 5.02
N ASN A 54 -1.45 20.79 5.45
CA ASN A 54 -0.51 21.90 5.22
C ASN A 54 0.42 22.19 6.41
N ALA A 55 0.39 21.38 7.47
CA ALA A 55 1.21 21.58 8.65
C ALA A 55 2.72 21.58 8.31
N GLU A 56 3.47 22.51 8.88
CA GLU A 56 4.92 22.67 8.74
C GLU A 56 5.56 22.99 10.11
N GLY A 57 6.89 22.88 10.22
CA GLY A 57 7.60 23.19 11.46
C GLY A 57 7.05 22.41 12.66
N ASP A 58 6.76 23.10 13.75
CA ASP A 58 6.25 22.51 14.99
C ASP A 58 4.89 21.84 14.79
N ASP A 59 4.01 22.41 13.96
CA ASP A 59 2.71 21.82 13.63
C ASP A 59 2.86 20.45 12.93
N LEU A 60 3.86 20.29 12.05
CA LEU A 60 4.16 18.99 11.46
C LEU A 60 4.68 18.01 12.51
N VAL A 61 5.57 18.43 13.39
CA VAL A 61 6.06 17.58 14.50
C VAL A 61 4.88 17.12 15.36
N GLY A 62 3.97 18.03 15.72
CA GLY A 62 2.76 17.69 16.47
C GLY A 62 1.87 16.68 15.76
N LEU A 63 1.69 16.83 14.43
CA LEU A 63 0.93 15.88 13.62
C LEU A 63 1.56 14.48 13.67
N LEU A 64 2.90 14.36 13.56
CA LEU A 64 3.59 13.08 13.61
C LEU A 64 3.45 12.41 14.98
N VAL A 65 3.65 13.16 16.06
CA VAL A 65 3.54 12.65 17.45
C VAL A 65 2.10 12.21 17.75
N ALA A 66 1.10 13.02 17.40
CA ALA A 66 -0.30 12.67 17.59
C ALA A 66 -0.70 11.41 16.77
N ALA A 67 -0.19 11.28 15.55
CA ALA A 67 -0.46 10.10 14.74
C ALA A 67 0.13 8.82 15.33
N ASP A 68 1.35 8.86 15.89
CA ASP A 68 1.94 7.68 16.54
C ASP A 68 1.25 7.36 17.87
N GLU A 69 0.82 8.37 18.63
CA GLU A 69 -0.01 8.19 19.82
C GLU A 69 -1.31 7.47 19.48
N LEU A 70 -2.04 8.00 18.49
CA LEU A 70 -3.30 7.43 18.02
C LEU A 70 -3.13 6.01 17.46
N ARG A 71 -2.03 5.74 16.74
CA ARG A 71 -1.69 4.38 16.29
C ARG A 71 -1.54 3.45 17.50
N ARG A 72 -0.81 3.91 18.55
CA ARG A 72 -0.59 3.09 19.76
C ARG A 72 -1.90 2.72 20.44
N GLU A 73 -2.84 3.65 20.53
CA GLU A 73 -4.16 3.40 21.12
C GLU A 73 -5.03 2.46 20.27
N LEU A 74 -5.04 2.64 18.94
CA LEU A 74 -5.92 1.87 18.04
C LEU A 74 -5.41 0.47 17.72
N VAL A 75 -4.10 0.27 17.56
CA VAL A 75 -3.51 -0.98 17.04
C VAL A 75 -2.33 -1.51 17.87
N GLY A 76 -1.97 -0.83 18.96
CA GLY A 76 -0.85 -1.23 19.83
C GLY A 76 0.52 -1.08 19.16
N ASN A 77 1.53 -1.79 19.69
CA ASN A 77 2.91 -1.73 19.21
C ASN A 77 3.27 -2.79 18.17
N ILE A 78 2.27 -3.56 17.70
CA ILE A 78 2.49 -4.56 16.67
C ILE A 78 2.61 -3.89 15.30
N VAL A 79 3.63 -4.28 14.55
CA VAL A 79 3.78 -3.96 13.12
C VAL A 79 3.71 -5.24 12.33
N THR A 80 2.80 -5.28 11.37
CA THR A 80 2.50 -6.47 10.60
C THR A 80 3.22 -6.49 9.24
N TYR A 81 3.38 -7.69 8.69
CA TYR A 81 3.80 -7.95 7.31
C TYR A 81 3.15 -9.23 6.80
N VAL A 82 3.03 -9.40 5.48
CA VAL A 82 2.52 -10.62 4.85
C VAL A 82 3.61 -11.25 3.98
N VAL A 83 3.71 -12.60 4.03
CA VAL A 83 4.59 -13.32 3.11
C VAL A 83 3.84 -13.54 1.81
N ASN A 84 4.24 -12.83 0.75
CA ASN A 84 3.56 -12.86 -0.54
C ASN A 84 4.53 -12.78 -1.73
N ARG A 85 3.99 -13.00 -2.91
CA ARG A 85 4.69 -12.83 -4.19
C ARG A 85 3.85 -11.99 -5.15
N ASN A 86 4.49 -11.02 -5.82
CA ASN A 86 3.91 -10.36 -6.98
C ASN A 86 4.05 -11.24 -8.23
N ILE A 87 2.97 -11.35 -9.00
CA ILE A 87 2.96 -12.01 -10.30
C ILE A 87 2.41 -11.03 -11.33
N ASN A 88 3.31 -10.39 -12.06
CA ASN A 88 2.94 -9.58 -13.20
C ASN A 88 2.88 -10.48 -14.42
N PHE A 89 1.67 -10.87 -14.87
CA PHE A 89 1.53 -11.84 -15.94
C PHE A 89 1.88 -11.29 -17.33
N THR A 90 1.87 -9.96 -17.51
CA THR A 90 2.35 -9.28 -18.72
C THR A 90 2.72 -7.83 -18.43
N ASN A 91 3.68 -7.29 -19.17
CA ASN A 91 3.99 -5.85 -19.21
C ASN A 91 3.39 -5.14 -20.44
N ILE A 92 2.73 -5.86 -21.33
CA ILE A 92 2.08 -5.26 -22.52
C ILE A 92 0.82 -4.50 -22.06
N CYS A 93 0.73 -3.20 -22.37
CA CYS A 93 -0.37 -2.37 -21.91
C CYS A 93 -0.70 -1.25 -22.92
N PHE A 94 -1.98 -1.12 -23.27
CA PHE A 94 -2.44 -0.04 -24.16
C PHE A 94 -2.85 1.25 -23.46
N VAL A 95 -2.95 1.26 -22.11
CA VAL A 95 -3.51 2.39 -21.35
C VAL A 95 -2.67 3.65 -21.45
N GLY A 96 -1.34 3.53 -21.50
CA GLY A 96 -0.42 4.65 -21.70
C GLY A 96 -0.32 5.60 -20.51
N CYS A 97 -0.33 5.08 -19.28
CA CYS A 97 -0.13 5.87 -18.06
C CYS A 97 1.26 6.48 -18.06
N LYS A 98 1.38 7.81 -18.00
CA LYS A 98 2.66 8.52 -18.07
C LYS A 98 3.57 8.30 -16.86
N PHE A 99 3.01 7.87 -15.73
CA PHE A 99 3.74 7.54 -14.50
C PHE A 99 4.22 6.08 -14.46
N CYS A 100 3.74 5.22 -15.36
CA CYS A 100 4.06 3.79 -15.37
C CYS A 100 5.24 3.50 -16.30
N ALA A 101 6.39 3.20 -15.72
CA ALA A 101 7.58 2.79 -16.49
C ALA A 101 7.62 1.27 -16.75
N PHE A 102 6.69 0.50 -16.22
CA PHE A 102 6.57 -0.94 -16.41
C PHE A 102 5.89 -1.32 -17.74
N SER A 103 4.97 -0.47 -18.24
CA SER A 103 4.20 -0.78 -19.43
C SER A 103 5.06 -0.78 -20.70
N ARG A 104 4.78 -1.73 -21.59
CA ARG A 104 5.43 -1.86 -22.90
C ARG A 104 4.39 -1.88 -24.02
N GLY A 105 4.76 -1.34 -25.15
CA GLY A 105 4.05 -1.56 -26.41
C GLY A 105 4.28 -2.98 -26.93
N PRO A 106 3.35 -3.57 -27.72
CA PRO A 106 3.41 -4.99 -28.09
C PRO A 106 4.60 -5.39 -28.98
N ARG A 107 5.38 -4.42 -29.46
CA ARG A 107 6.57 -4.63 -30.33
C ARG A 107 7.90 -4.30 -29.66
N GLU A 108 7.87 -3.93 -28.38
CA GLU A 108 9.11 -3.64 -27.65
C GLU A 108 9.85 -4.95 -27.33
N PRO A 109 11.20 -4.96 -27.32
CA PRO A 109 11.98 -6.20 -27.28
C PRO A 109 11.92 -6.94 -25.95
N ASP A 110 11.53 -6.25 -24.86
CA ASP A 110 11.44 -6.78 -23.50
C ASP A 110 9.99 -7.07 -23.07
N THR A 111 9.06 -7.18 -24.04
CA THR A 111 7.69 -7.59 -23.77
C THR A 111 7.62 -9.05 -23.40
N TYR A 112 6.71 -9.38 -22.47
CA TYR A 112 6.42 -10.75 -22.11
C TYR A 112 4.94 -10.96 -21.81
N PHE A 113 4.52 -12.20 -21.91
CA PHE A 113 3.18 -12.66 -21.53
C PHE A 113 3.29 -14.08 -20.96
N LEU A 114 2.99 -14.24 -19.69
CA LEU A 114 3.00 -15.53 -19.01
C LEU A 114 1.74 -16.33 -19.37
N ASN A 115 1.90 -17.57 -19.76
CA ASN A 115 0.77 -18.47 -19.89
C ASN A 115 0.25 -18.94 -18.51
N LEU A 116 -0.89 -19.62 -18.49
CA LEU A 116 -1.55 -20.03 -17.24
C LEU A 116 -0.67 -20.97 -16.40
N GLU A 117 0.07 -21.88 -17.04
CA GLU A 117 0.99 -22.81 -16.39
C GLU A 117 2.15 -22.06 -15.71
N GLN A 118 2.68 -21.01 -16.35
CA GLN A 118 3.74 -20.19 -15.78
C GLN A 118 3.26 -19.38 -14.58
N VAL A 119 2.04 -18.84 -14.65
CA VAL A 119 1.42 -18.12 -13.51
C VAL A 119 1.20 -19.08 -12.34
N ALA A 120 0.64 -20.28 -12.59
CA ALA A 120 0.43 -21.30 -11.57
C ALA A 120 1.76 -21.78 -10.95
N ALA A 121 2.80 -22.00 -11.77
CA ALA A 121 4.12 -22.40 -11.29
C ALA A 121 4.73 -21.34 -10.35
N LYS A 122 4.57 -20.04 -10.63
CA LYS A 122 5.00 -18.97 -9.73
C LYS A 122 4.26 -19.00 -8.39
N ALA A 123 2.97 -19.31 -8.38
CA ALA A 123 2.19 -19.45 -7.15
C ALA A 123 2.65 -20.68 -6.34
N VAL A 124 2.96 -21.81 -6.99
CA VAL A 124 3.53 -23.00 -6.34
C VAL A 124 4.88 -22.68 -5.70
N GLN A 125 5.78 -22.00 -6.43
CA GLN A 125 7.08 -21.59 -5.89
C GLN A 125 6.92 -20.67 -4.67
N ALA A 126 5.98 -19.73 -4.70
CA ALA A 126 5.70 -18.85 -3.57
C ALA A 126 5.20 -19.66 -2.35
N TRP A 127 4.28 -20.60 -2.57
CA TRP A 127 3.76 -21.46 -1.50
C TRP A 127 4.86 -22.30 -0.85
N GLN A 128 5.79 -22.83 -1.63
CA GLN A 128 6.91 -23.65 -1.13
C GLN A 128 7.85 -22.89 -0.20
N VAL A 129 7.94 -21.56 -0.31
CA VAL A 129 8.73 -20.70 0.58
C VAL A 129 7.88 -20.00 1.64
N GLY A 130 6.64 -20.48 1.86
CA GLY A 130 5.78 -20.02 2.95
C GLY A 130 4.88 -18.82 2.63
N ALA A 131 4.78 -18.40 1.36
CA ALA A 131 3.85 -17.34 1.01
C ALA A 131 2.40 -17.81 1.20
N THR A 132 1.59 -16.94 1.81
CA THR A 132 0.15 -17.17 2.01
C THR A 132 -0.70 -16.44 0.98
N GLU A 133 -0.10 -15.53 0.22
CA GLU A 133 -0.75 -14.67 -0.75
C GLU A 133 0.06 -14.57 -2.05
N VAL A 134 -0.64 -14.47 -3.18
CA VAL A 134 -0.08 -13.91 -4.41
C VAL A 134 -0.83 -12.64 -4.79
N CYS A 135 -0.08 -11.58 -5.15
CA CYS A 135 -0.64 -10.35 -5.72
C CYS A 135 -0.49 -10.41 -7.25
N ILE A 136 -1.62 -10.52 -7.97
CA ILE A 136 -1.59 -10.71 -9.43
C ILE A 136 -2.14 -9.47 -10.11
N GLN A 137 -1.31 -8.77 -10.85
CA GLN A 137 -1.65 -7.63 -11.69
C GLN A 137 -0.80 -7.64 -12.97
N GLY A 138 -1.32 -7.12 -14.06
CA GLY A 138 -0.59 -7.03 -15.30
C GLY A 138 -0.93 -5.79 -16.12
N GLY A 139 -0.24 -5.64 -17.25
CA GLY A 139 -0.66 -4.72 -18.29
C GLY A 139 -1.98 -5.17 -18.92
N LEU A 140 -2.59 -4.29 -19.70
CA LEU A 140 -3.80 -4.55 -20.45
C LEU A 140 -3.46 -4.67 -21.95
N PRO A 141 -3.15 -5.87 -22.47
CA PRO A 141 -2.92 -6.06 -23.88
C PRO A 141 -4.23 -6.14 -24.65
N HIS A 142 -4.26 -5.65 -25.88
CA HIS A 142 -5.38 -5.89 -26.77
C HIS A 142 -5.52 -7.39 -27.07
N GLY A 143 -6.77 -7.87 -27.18
CA GLY A 143 -7.06 -9.23 -27.62
C GLY A 143 -6.91 -10.31 -26.57
N LEU A 144 -6.96 -9.97 -25.28
CA LEU A 144 -7.11 -10.97 -24.22
C LEU A 144 -8.38 -11.81 -24.46
N PRO A 145 -8.32 -13.13 -24.20
CA PRO A 145 -9.54 -13.95 -24.17
C PRO A 145 -10.55 -13.42 -23.13
N PRO A 146 -11.86 -13.40 -23.42
CA PRO A 146 -12.85 -12.77 -22.54
C PRO A 146 -12.80 -13.22 -21.07
N PHE A 147 -12.47 -14.51 -20.83
CA PHE A 147 -12.43 -15.08 -19.48
C PHE A 147 -11.01 -15.31 -18.96
N TYR A 148 -10.00 -14.63 -19.50
CA TYR A 148 -8.60 -14.85 -19.14
C TYR A 148 -8.32 -14.63 -17.64
N TYR A 149 -8.90 -13.59 -17.04
CA TYR A 149 -8.76 -13.31 -15.60
C TYR A 149 -9.33 -14.47 -14.74
N ARG A 150 -10.51 -15.00 -15.11
CA ARG A 150 -11.06 -16.21 -14.46
C ARG A 150 -10.12 -17.41 -14.59
N ASP A 151 -9.53 -17.59 -15.76
CA ASP A 151 -8.68 -18.76 -16.04
C ASP A 151 -7.37 -18.67 -15.26
N ILE A 152 -6.81 -17.46 -15.02
CA ILE A 152 -5.71 -17.24 -14.08
C ILE A 152 -6.09 -17.74 -12.67
N LEU A 153 -7.24 -17.33 -12.15
CA LEU A 153 -7.71 -17.72 -10.81
C LEU A 153 -7.82 -19.24 -10.69
N ARG A 154 -8.44 -19.88 -11.67
CA ARG A 154 -8.58 -21.34 -11.72
C ARG A 154 -7.24 -22.06 -11.78
N ALA A 155 -6.29 -21.57 -12.58
CA ALA A 155 -4.97 -22.15 -12.68
C ALA A 155 -4.22 -22.08 -11.33
N VAL A 156 -4.26 -20.93 -10.65
CA VAL A 156 -3.63 -20.77 -9.34
C VAL A 156 -4.32 -21.61 -8.26
N LYS A 157 -5.65 -21.55 -8.15
CA LYS A 157 -6.41 -22.35 -7.16
C LYS A 157 -6.31 -23.84 -7.42
N GLY A 158 -6.24 -24.26 -8.69
CA GLY A 158 -6.03 -25.67 -9.05
C GLY A 158 -4.65 -26.19 -8.61
N ALA A 159 -3.62 -25.35 -8.71
CA ALA A 159 -2.26 -25.71 -8.30
C ALA A 159 -2.03 -25.57 -6.79
N VAL A 160 -2.60 -24.55 -6.16
CA VAL A 160 -2.44 -24.24 -4.72
C VAL A 160 -3.79 -23.78 -4.15
N PRO A 161 -4.68 -24.71 -3.75
CA PRO A 161 -6.03 -24.37 -3.28
C PRO A 161 -6.06 -23.41 -2.06
N GLY A 162 -5.03 -23.48 -1.20
CA GLY A 162 -4.91 -22.65 0.01
C GLY A 162 -4.34 -21.24 -0.21
N MET A 163 -3.84 -20.94 -1.42
CA MET A 163 -3.26 -19.62 -1.72
C MET A 163 -4.33 -18.54 -1.74
N HIS A 164 -4.13 -17.47 -0.98
CA HIS A 164 -4.95 -16.27 -1.09
C HIS A 164 -4.60 -15.51 -2.38
N ILE A 165 -5.59 -15.21 -3.21
CA ILE A 165 -5.40 -14.49 -4.46
C ILE A 165 -5.90 -13.04 -4.28
N HIS A 166 -4.95 -12.13 -4.15
CA HIS A 166 -5.14 -10.68 -4.16
C HIS A 166 -4.90 -10.19 -5.59
N ALA A 167 -5.96 -9.97 -6.37
CA ALA A 167 -5.77 -9.83 -7.81
C ALA A 167 -6.70 -8.82 -8.45
N PHE A 168 -6.19 -8.29 -9.55
CA PHE A 168 -6.81 -7.44 -10.53
C PHE A 168 -7.24 -6.08 -10.00
N SER A 169 -6.56 -5.04 -10.47
CA SER A 169 -6.94 -3.65 -10.21
C SER A 169 -8.34 -3.34 -10.74
N PRO A 170 -9.02 -2.31 -10.23
CA PRO A 170 -10.28 -1.82 -10.81
C PRO A 170 -10.23 -1.58 -12.32
N MET A 171 -9.08 -1.18 -12.85
CA MET A 171 -8.89 -1.02 -14.30
C MET A 171 -8.94 -2.36 -15.05
N GLU A 172 -8.33 -3.42 -14.49
CA GLU A 172 -8.40 -4.78 -15.05
C GLU A 172 -9.83 -5.36 -14.94
N ILE A 173 -10.54 -5.05 -13.86
CA ILE A 173 -11.95 -5.44 -13.69
C ILE A 173 -12.83 -4.81 -14.79
N VAL A 174 -12.70 -3.49 -14.99
CA VAL A 174 -13.45 -2.79 -16.08
C VAL A 174 -13.11 -3.39 -17.44
N TYR A 175 -11.83 -3.65 -17.70
CA TYR A 175 -11.42 -4.28 -18.95
C TYR A 175 -12.01 -5.69 -19.13
N GLY A 176 -12.04 -6.50 -18.06
CA GLY A 176 -12.68 -7.83 -18.11
C GLY A 176 -14.21 -7.76 -18.34
N VAL A 177 -14.86 -6.76 -17.79
CA VAL A 177 -16.29 -6.46 -18.07
C VAL A 177 -16.50 -6.13 -19.55
N GLU A 178 -15.64 -5.28 -20.12
CA GLU A 178 -15.69 -4.92 -21.55
C GLU A 178 -15.46 -6.15 -22.45
N LEU A 179 -14.47 -6.99 -22.12
CA LEU A 179 -14.17 -8.20 -22.89
C LEU A 179 -15.30 -9.23 -22.88
N THR A 180 -16.03 -9.36 -21.77
CA THR A 180 -17.09 -10.37 -21.60
C THR A 180 -18.47 -9.87 -21.96
N GLY A 181 -18.69 -8.55 -21.93
CA GLY A 181 -20.02 -7.94 -22.03
C GLY A 181 -20.92 -8.23 -20.82
N MET A 182 -20.38 -8.75 -19.72
CA MET A 182 -21.13 -9.01 -18.49
C MET A 182 -21.45 -7.72 -17.74
N VAL A 183 -22.48 -7.74 -16.91
CA VAL A 183 -22.70 -6.69 -15.90
C VAL A 183 -21.61 -6.77 -14.84
N LEU A 184 -21.16 -5.64 -14.31
CA LEU A 184 -20.05 -5.56 -13.35
C LEU A 184 -20.24 -6.49 -12.13
N GLU A 185 -21.43 -6.51 -11.55
CA GLU A 185 -21.74 -7.34 -10.38
C GLU A 185 -21.63 -8.84 -10.71
N ASP A 186 -22.18 -9.27 -11.85
CA ASP A 186 -22.12 -10.67 -12.28
C ASP A 186 -20.67 -11.09 -12.59
N TYR A 187 -19.88 -10.18 -13.18
CA TYR A 187 -18.48 -10.41 -13.46
C TYR A 187 -17.66 -10.58 -12.16
N LEU A 188 -17.87 -9.72 -11.17
CA LEU A 188 -17.20 -9.83 -9.86
C LEU A 188 -17.61 -11.10 -9.11
N ARG A 189 -18.89 -11.47 -9.13
CA ARG A 189 -19.37 -12.73 -8.55
C ARG A 189 -18.73 -13.93 -9.24
N MET A 190 -18.67 -13.92 -10.57
CA MET A 190 -17.98 -14.96 -11.34
C MET A 190 -16.50 -15.08 -10.96
N LEU A 191 -15.77 -13.97 -10.81
CA LEU A 191 -14.37 -14.02 -10.38
C LEU A 191 -14.24 -14.58 -8.96
N ARG A 192 -15.06 -14.11 -8.01
CA ARG A 192 -15.08 -14.62 -6.62
C ARG A 192 -15.33 -16.14 -6.59
N ASP A 193 -16.33 -16.60 -7.31
CA ASP A 193 -16.72 -18.02 -7.34
C ASP A 193 -15.65 -18.89 -8.04
N ASN A 194 -14.67 -18.26 -8.72
CA ASN A 194 -13.53 -18.93 -9.34
C ASN A 194 -12.20 -18.68 -8.60
N GLY A 195 -12.24 -18.09 -7.39
CA GLY A 195 -11.10 -18.03 -6.49
C GLY A 195 -10.47 -16.67 -6.29
N LEU A 196 -11.12 -15.57 -6.72
CA LEU A 196 -10.71 -14.24 -6.32
C LEU A 196 -11.06 -14.01 -4.85
N ASP A 197 -10.04 -13.74 -4.02
CA ASP A 197 -10.26 -13.53 -2.58
C ASP A 197 -10.37 -12.04 -2.23
N THR A 198 -9.47 -11.19 -2.74
CA THR A 198 -9.47 -9.73 -2.50
C THR A 198 -8.97 -8.95 -3.72
N LEU A 199 -9.32 -7.65 -3.82
CA LEU A 199 -8.83 -6.75 -4.86
C LEU A 199 -7.77 -5.78 -4.32
N PRO A 200 -6.67 -5.52 -5.06
CA PRO A 200 -5.86 -4.35 -4.84
C PRO A 200 -6.62 -3.07 -5.21
N GLY A 201 -6.68 -2.10 -4.30
CA GLY A 201 -7.28 -0.79 -4.55
C GLY A 201 -6.42 0.13 -5.41
N THR A 202 -5.56 -0.46 -6.24
CA THR A 202 -4.70 0.24 -7.20
C THR A 202 -5.53 0.88 -8.32
N ALA A 203 -4.86 1.52 -9.27
CA ALA A 203 -5.51 2.35 -10.27
C ALA A 203 -6.27 3.57 -9.69
N ALA A 204 -6.20 3.80 -8.38
CA ALA A 204 -6.72 5.00 -7.73
C ALA A 204 -5.84 6.24 -8.04
N GLU A 205 -4.53 6.11 -7.92
CA GLU A 205 -3.56 7.20 -7.91
C GLU A 205 -4.09 8.39 -7.10
N ILE A 206 -4.64 9.40 -7.79
CA ILE A 206 -5.49 10.46 -7.22
C ILE A 206 -6.88 10.36 -7.83
N LEU A 207 -7.91 10.30 -6.99
CA LEU A 207 -9.32 10.22 -7.38
C LEU A 207 -9.90 11.63 -7.59
N ASP A 208 -9.31 12.33 -8.55
CA ASP A 208 -9.70 13.62 -9.08
C ASP A 208 -9.51 13.58 -10.60
N ASP A 209 -10.54 13.80 -11.38
CA ASP A 209 -10.51 13.53 -12.82
C ASP A 209 -9.61 14.50 -13.60
N ASP A 210 -9.37 15.72 -13.11
CA ASP A 210 -8.41 16.65 -13.72
C ASP A 210 -6.97 16.14 -13.53
N VAL A 211 -6.63 15.67 -12.33
CA VAL A 211 -5.34 15.02 -12.06
C VAL A 211 -5.21 13.74 -12.88
N ARG A 212 -6.24 12.89 -12.90
CA ARG A 212 -6.25 11.64 -13.67
C ARG A 212 -6.02 11.87 -15.16
N PHE A 213 -6.61 12.90 -15.73
CA PHE A 213 -6.40 13.26 -17.13
C PHE A 213 -4.93 13.62 -17.45
N VAL A 214 -4.23 14.26 -16.52
CA VAL A 214 -2.79 14.54 -16.65
C VAL A 214 -1.96 13.25 -16.57
N LEU A 215 -2.30 12.36 -15.63
CA LEU A 215 -1.57 11.10 -15.38
C LEU A 215 -1.79 10.07 -16.50
N SER A 216 -3.04 9.93 -16.96
CA SER A 216 -3.43 8.91 -17.96
C SER A 216 -4.83 9.19 -18.52
N ARG A 217 -4.90 9.53 -19.80
CA ARG A 217 -6.19 9.85 -20.45
C ARG A 217 -7.13 8.66 -20.65
N ASN A 218 -6.57 7.46 -20.73
CA ASN A 218 -7.31 6.23 -21.04
C ASN A 218 -7.62 5.37 -19.80
N LYS A 219 -7.43 5.93 -18.61
CA LYS A 219 -7.70 5.21 -17.37
C LYS A 219 -9.14 5.47 -16.93
N LEU A 220 -9.71 4.54 -16.16
CA LEU A 220 -11.06 4.69 -15.61
C LEU A 220 -11.19 6.03 -14.85
N SER A 221 -12.39 6.62 -14.89
CA SER A 221 -12.72 7.84 -14.13
C SER A 221 -12.79 7.55 -12.62
N THR A 222 -12.81 8.60 -11.82
CA THR A 222 -13.04 8.51 -10.37
C THR A 222 -14.34 7.76 -10.06
N GLU A 223 -15.40 8.06 -10.78
CA GLU A 223 -16.71 7.41 -10.57
C GLU A 223 -16.69 5.92 -10.93
N GLN A 224 -16.03 5.55 -12.03
CA GLN A 224 -15.86 4.14 -12.40
C GLN A 224 -15.04 3.38 -11.34
N TRP A 225 -13.99 3.99 -10.79
CA TRP A 225 -13.20 3.37 -9.71
C TRP A 225 -14.07 3.12 -8.47
N LYS A 226 -14.84 4.11 -8.05
CA LYS A 226 -15.78 4.02 -6.91
C LYS A 226 -16.81 2.92 -7.12
N GLU A 227 -17.39 2.86 -8.31
CA GLU A 227 -18.40 1.85 -8.66
C GLU A 227 -17.82 0.43 -8.58
N VAL A 228 -16.61 0.19 -9.12
CA VAL A 228 -15.95 -1.13 -9.02
C VAL A 228 -15.72 -1.52 -7.56
N ILE A 229 -15.18 -0.63 -6.75
CA ILE A 229 -14.85 -0.92 -5.34
C ILE A 229 -16.13 -1.17 -4.53
N ARG A 230 -17.13 -0.29 -4.63
CA ARG A 230 -18.40 -0.48 -3.92
C ARG A 230 -19.09 -1.77 -4.32
N THR A 231 -19.09 -2.10 -5.61
CA THR A 231 -19.70 -3.35 -6.10
C THR A 231 -18.92 -4.57 -5.64
N ALA A 232 -17.58 -4.53 -5.64
CA ALA A 232 -16.77 -5.60 -5.09
C ALA A 232 -17.07 -5.85 -3.62
N HIS A 233 -17.15 -4.80 -2.81
CA HIS A 233 -17.49 -4.90 -1.38
C HIS A 233 -18.89 -5.50 -1.19
N ARG A 234 -19.90 -5.05 -1.95
CA ARG A 234 -21.27 -5.66 -1.92
C ARG A 234 -21.27 -7.13 -2.31
N CYS A 235 -20.36 -7.53 -3.20
CA CYS A 235 -20.16 -8.95 -3.56
C CYS A 235 -19.38 -9.75 -2.52
N GLY A 236 -18.95 -9.15 -1.38
CA GLY A 236 -18.15 -9.79 -0.34
C GLY A 236 -16.66 -9.88 -0.67
N ILE A 237 -16.19 -9.18 -1.71
CA ILE A 237 -14.78 -9.10 -2.08
C ILE A 237 -14.19 -7.85 -1.43
N ARG A 238 -13.33 -8.01 -0.41
CA ARG A 238 -12.64 -6.89 0.23
C ARG A 238 -11.52 -6.35 -0.65
N SER A 239 -11.09 -5.12 -0.36
CA SER A 239 -9.98 -4.51 -1.11
C SER A 239 -9.04 -3.72 -0.20
N THR A 240 -7.85 -3.40 -0.72
CA THR A 240 -7.01 -2.33 -0.18
C THR A 240 -7.49 -0.97 -0.69
N SER A 241 -6.97 0.13 -0.14
CA SER A 241 -7.12 1.49 -0.67
C SER A 241 -5.75 2.09 -0.89
N THR A 242 -5.53 2.80 -2.00
CA THR A 242 -4.21 3.36 -2.35
C THR A 242 -4.30 4.82 -2.75
N LEU A 243 -3.24 5.57 -2.50
CA LEU A 243 -3.07 6.94 -2.96
C LEU A 243 -1.63 7.12 -3.45
N MET A 244 -1.42 7.65 -4.66
CA MET A 244 -0.09 8.00 -5.15
C MET A 244 0.17 9.49 -4.94
N TYR A 245 1.29 9.82 -4.28
CA TYR A 245 1.65 11.19 -3.93
C TYR A 245 3.06 11.54 -4.39
N GLY A 246 3.34 12.83 -4.54
CA GLY A 246 4.65 13.33 -4.92
C GLY A 246 4.80 13.62 -6.41
N HIS A 247 3.71 13.82 -7.17
CA HIS A 247 3.75 14.09 -8.60
C HIS A 247 3.18 15.48 -8.99
N VAL A 248 1.88 15.60 -9.27
CA VAL A 248 1.21 16.86 -9.70
C VAL A 248 0.09 17.28 -8.74
N GLU A 249 -0.21 16.43 -7.80
CA GLU A 249 -1.27 16.64 -6.80
C GLU A 249 -0.86 17.70 -5.75
N THR A 250 -1.83 18.07 -4.93
CA THR A 250 -1.70 19.01 -3.81
C THR A 250 -2.22 18.40 -2.52
N PRO A 251 -1.92 18.95 -1.34
CA PRO A 251 -2.47 18.46 -0.06
C PRO A 251 -4.00 18.36 -0.02
N SER A 252 -4.72 19.21 -0.77
CA SER A 252 -6.18 19.14 -0.85
C SER A 252 -6.67 17.84 -1.52
N HIS A 253 -5.93 17.32 -2.50
CA HIS A 253 -6.25 16.04 -3.13
C HIS A 253 -6.07 14.87 -2.14
N TRP A 254 -5.04 14.91 -1.27
CA TRP A 254 -4.86 13.91 -0.22
C TRP A 254 -6.05 13.87 0.73
N VAL A 255 -6.46 15.05 1.23
CA VAL A 255 -7.61 15.18 2.13
C VAL A 255 -8.88 14.66 1.47
N ASN A 256 -9.18 15.10 0.24
CA ASN A 256 -10.38 14.68 -0.46
C ASN A 256 -10.43 13.15 -0.64
N GLN A 257 -9.31 12.53 -1.00
CA GLN A 257 -9.26 11.09 -1.21
C GLN A 257 -9.34 10.28 0.09
N LEU A 258 -8.68 10.74 1.17
CA LEU A 258 -8.78 10.10 2.48
C LEU A 258 -10.21 10.17 3.03
N LEU A 259 -10.88 11.31 2.90
CA LEU A 259 -12.28 11.46 3.30
C LEU A 259 -13.21 10.59 2.43
N LEU A 260 -12.95 10.46 1.13
CA LEU A 260 -13.68 9.54 0.25
C LEU A 260 -13.49 8.07 0.66
N PHE A 261 -12.26 7.66 1.01
CA PHE A 261 -12.04 6.30 1.49
C PHE A 261 -12.75 6.02 2.81
N ARG A 262 -12.78 7.01 3.70
CA ARG A 262 -13.55 6.92 4.92
C ARG A 262 -15.05 6.74 4.63
N GLU A 263 -15.63 7.57 3.75
CA GLU A 263 -17.04 7.46 3.31
C GLU A 263 -17.36 6.05 2.79
N ILE A 264 -16.53 5.53 1.86
CA ILE A 264 -16.73 4.18 1.30
C ILE A 264 -16.60 3.11 2.39
N GLN A 265 -15.66 3.27 3.33
CA GLN A 265 -15.48 2.33 4.43
C GLN A 265 -16.67 2.32 5.38
N GLU A 266 -17.20 3.47 5.72
CA GLU A 266 -18.41 3.60 6.57
C GLU A 266 -19.64 3.01 5.89
N GLU A 267 -19.74 3.13 4.56
CA GLU A 267 -20.81 2.53 3.77
C GLU A 267 -20.67 0.99 3.67
N THR A 268 -19.46 0.48 3.46
CA THR A 268 -19.28 -0.91 2.99
C THR A 268 -18.49 -1.81 3.94
N GLY A 269 -17.63 -1.25 4.80
CA GLY A 269 -16.70 -2.01 5.66
C GLY A 269 -15.67 -2.85 4.89
N GLY A 270 -15.49 -2.60 3.58
CA GLY A 270 -14.75 -3.51 2.69
C GLY A 270 -13.25 -3.26 2.59
N PHE A 271 -12.72 -2.10 2.98
CA PHE A 271 -11.28 -1.87 2.97
C PHE A 271 -10.57 -2.61 4.10
N THR A 272 -9.42 -3.20 3.79
CA THR A 272 -8.54 -3.89 4.75
C THR A 272 -7.45 -2.99 5.30
N GLU A 273 -6.93 -2.10 4.45
CA GLU A 273 -5.80 -1.23 4.77
C GLU A 273 -5.74 -0.03 3.81
N PHE A 274 -4.99 0.98 4.20
CA PHE A 274 -4.60 2.10 3.34
C PHE A 274 -3.11 2.05 3.03
N VAL A 275 -2.75 2.25 1.75
CA VAL A 275 -1.39 2.18 1.23
C VAL A 275 -1.00 3.48 0.52
N PRO A 276 -0.23 4.37 1.16
CA PRO A 276 0.34 5.54 0.50
C PRO A 276 1.53 5.13 -0.38
N LEU A 277 1.49 5.50 -1.66
CA LEU A 277 2.47 5.14 -2.68
C LEU A 277 3.25 6.38 -3.12
N GLY A 278 4.48 6.55 -2.67
CA GLY A 278 5.37 7.62 -3.13
C GLY A 278 5.66 7.48 -4.62
N PHE A 279 5.56 8.59 -5.36
CA PHE A 279 5.87 8.60 -6.80
C PHE A 279 7.35 8.39 -7.04
N VAL A 280 7.70 7.30 -7.73
CA VAL A 280 9.05 7.00 -8.21
C VAL A 280 9.15 7.57 -9.63
N HIS A 281 9.97 8.59 -9.82
CA HIS A 281 9.91 9.46 -11.00
C HIS A 281 10.92 9.12 -12.09
N GLN A 282 12.08 8.54 -11.75
CA GLN A 282 13.31 8.52 -12.53
C GLN A 282 13.11 8.08 -13.97
N ASN A 283 12.35 7.01 -14.21
CA ASN A 283 12.16 6.44 -15.55
C ASN A 283 10.76 6.71 -16.12
N THR A 284 10.01 7.66 -15.56
CA THR A 284 8.62 7.90 -15.99
C THR A 284 8.52 8.99 -17.03
N LEU A 285 7.63 8.79 -18.01
CA LEU A 285 7.36 9.78 -19.04
C LEU A 285 6.83 11.10 -18.43
N LEU A 286 6.05 11.01 -17.36
CA LEU A 286 5.48 12.16 -16.66
C LEU A 286 6.57 13.11 -16.14
N PHE A 287 7.67 12.57 -15.60
CA PHE A 287 8.82 13.35 -15.14
C PHE A 287 9.68 13.85 -16.28
N HIS A 288 10.00 12.99 -17.26
CA HIS A 288 10.82 13.38 -18.41
C HIS A 288 10.19 14.48 -19.29
N GLN A 289 8.86 14.58 -19.29
CA GLN A 289 8.13 15.67 -19.94
C GLN A 289 8.09 16.97 -19.11
N GLY A 290 8.67 17.00 -17.92
CA GLY A 290 8.62 18.15 -17.01
C GLY A 290 7.23 18.45 -16.44
N ILE A 291 6.34 17.46 -16.44
CA ILE A 291 4.95 17.61 -15.93
C ILE A 291 4.92 17.39 -14.41
N ALA A 292 5.62 16.36 -13.91
CA ALA A 292 5.66 16.05 -12.49
C ALA A 292 6.96 16.55 -11.84
N ARG A 293 6.88 16.81 -10.55
CA ARG A 293 8.04 17.06 -9.68
C ARG A 293 8.81 15.75 -9.38
N PRO A 294 10.06 15.82 -8.85
CA PRO A 294 10.93 14.66 -8.68
C PRO A 294 10.58 13.83 -7.42
N GLY A 295 9.32 13.39 -7.31
CA GLY A 295 8.85 12.61 -6.19
C GLY A 295 8.58 13.43 -4.91
N PRO A 296 8.16 12.78 -3.82
CA PRO A 296 7.86 13.43 -2.54
C PRO A 296 9.13 13.78 -1.77
N THR A 297 9.04 14.83 -0.95
CA THR A 297 10.06 15.18 0.06
C THR A 297 9.97 14.26 1.28
N LEU A 298 11.01 14.27 2.13
CA LEU A 298 10.98 13.57 3.42
C LEU A 298 9.78 13.99 4.27
N ALA A 299 9.52 15.29 4.36
CA ALA A 299 8.39 15.82 5.13
C ALA A 299 7.04 15.31 4.59
N GLU A 300 6.88 15.21 3.28
CA GLU A 300 5.65 14.69 2.67
C GLU A 300 5.48 13.19 2.92
N HIS A 301 6.56 12.40 2.87
CA HIS A 301 6.50 11.00 3.25
C HIS A 301 5.95 10.80 4.67
N LEU A 302 6.48 11.53 5.63
CA LEU A 302 6.02 11.44 7.02
C LEU A 302 4.60 11.99 7.18
N LYS A 303 4.34 13.16 6.58
CA LYS A 303 3.05 13.85 6.65
C LYS A 303 1.90 13.00 6.12
N ILE A 304 2.07 12.32 4.97
CA ILE A 304 0.97 11.51 4.39
C ILE A 304 0.62 10.32 5.28
N HIS A 305 1.60 9.64 5.90
CA HIS A 305 1.33 8.55 6.83
C HIS A 305 0.61 9.06 8.08
N ALA A 306 1.07 10.17 8.66
CA ALA A 306 0.45 10.77 9.84
C ALA A 306 -0.97 11.27 9.55
N LEU A 307 -1.15 12.01 8.46
CA LEU A 307 -2.46 12.49 8.02
C LEU A 307 -3.44 11.34 7.80
N SER A 308 -2.97 10.25 7.17
CA SER A 308 -3.79 9.06 6.93
C SER A 308 -4.21 8.40 8.24
N ARG A 309 -3.28 8.26 9.21
CA ARG A 309 -3.61 7.74 10.54
C ARG A 309 -4.69 8.58 11.22
N ILE A 310 -4.56 9.91 11.16
CA ILE A 310 -5.52 10.84 11.78
C ILE A 310 -6.89 10.76 11.08
N LEU A 311 -6.94 10.90 9.75
CA LEU A 311 -8.22 11.00 9.03
C LEU A 311 -8.95 9.65 8.89
N LEU A 312 -8.22 8.54 8.88
CA LEU A 312 -8.80 7.20 8.74
C LEU A 312 -9.03 6.49 10.08
N ALA A 313 -8.65 7.10 11.21
CA ALA A 313 -8.86 6.54 12.55
C ALA A 313 -10.32 6.14 12.77
N GLY A 314 -10.55 4.96 13.31
CA GLY A 314 -11.89 4.42 13.53
C GLY A 314 -12.54 3.77 12.28
N ALA A 315 -12.09 4.10 11.07
CA ALA A 315 -12.59 3.53 9.82
C ALA A 315 -11.61 2.52 9.21
N ILE A 316 -10.36 2.94 8.88
CA ILE A 316 -9.32 2.09 8.32
C ILE A 316 -8.10 2.19 9.24
N ASN A 317 -7.92 1.21 10.13
CA ASN A 317 -6.88 1.26 11.16
C ASN A 317 -5.52 0.71 10.72
N ASN A 318 -5.41 0.07 9.55
CA ASN A 318 -4.14 -0.41 9.02
C ASN A 318 -3.58 0.57 7.99
N VAL A 319 -2.44 1.17 8.30
CA VAL A 319 -1.70 2.08 7.42
C VAL A 319 -0.38 1.45 7.07
N GLN A 320 -0.18 1.16 5.78
CA GLN A 320 0.98 0.45 5.28
C GLN A 320 2.13 1.40 4.94
N VAL A 321 3.36 0.94 5.14
CA VAL A 321 4.58 1.53 4.59
C VAL A 321 4.94 0.82 3.28
N SER A 322 4.89 1.53 2.15
CA SER A 322 5.31 0.96 0.85
C SER A 322 6.85 0.97 0.73
N TRP A 323 7.50 0.01 1.40
CA TRP A 323 8.97 -0.05 1.53
C TRP A 323 9.71 -0.03 0.19
N VAL A 324 9.16 -0.60 -0.87
CA VAL A 324 9.76 -0.62 -2.22
C VAL A 324 9.95 0.78 -2.84
N LYS A 325 9.23 1.78 -2.32
CA LYS A 325 9.30 3.18 -2.77
C LYS A 325 10.07 4.07 -1.79
N LEU A 326 10.46 3.51 -0.65
CA LEU A 326 11.20 4.15 0.42
C LEU A 326 12.52 3.40 0.64
N ASN A 327 13.50 3.98 1.28
CA ASN A 327 14.62 3.22 1.80
C ASN A 327 14.29 2.64 3.19
N ARG A 328 15.13 1.71 3.70
CA ARG A 328 14.91 1.05 4.99
C ARG A 328 14.69 2.05 6.13
N ARG A 329 15.55 3.08 6.24
CA ARG A 329 15.45 4.06 7.31
C ARG A 329 14.19 4.92 7.23
N LEU A 330 13.82 5.35 6.03
CA LEU A 330 12.59 6.12 5.84
C LEU A 330 11.35 5.29 6.14
N SER A 331 11.37 4.01 5.81
CA SER A 331 10.30 3.07 6.19
C SER A 331 10.13 2.99 7.72
N GLN A 332 11.24 2.89 8.47
CA GLN A 332 11.20 2.91 9.94
C GLN A 332 10.67 4.23 10.49
N LEU A 333 11.06 5.38 9.90
CA LEU A 333 10.52 6.68 10.30
C LEU A 333 9.00 6.77 10.07
N CYS A 334 8.47 6.18 9.01
CA CYS A 334 7.02 6.13 8.76
C CYS A 334 6.26 5.30 9.81
N LEU A 335 6.90 4.30 10.46
CA LEU A 335 6.31 3.61 11.61
C LEU A 335 6.13 4.52 12.82
N HIS A 336 6.98 5.55 12.96
CA HIS A 336 6.85 6.60 13.99
C HIS A 336 5.95 7.76 13.55
N ALA A 337 5.43 7.70 12.34
CA ALA A 337 4.46 8.64 11.78
C ALA A 337 3.06 8.01 11.62
N GLY A 338 2.72 7.02 12.44
CA GLY A 338 1.40 6.43 12.49
C GLY A 338 1.17 5.17 11.65
N ALA A 339 2.16 4.68 10.89
CA ALA A 339 2.04 3.41 10.16
C ALA A 339 2.19 2.20 11.10
N ASN A 340 1.58 1.06 10.72
CA ASN A 340 1.61 -0.19 11.50
C ASN A 340 1.72 -1.46 10.64
N ASP A 341 2.04 -1.33 9.36
CA ASP A 341 2.17 -2.46 8.44
C ASP A 341 3.27 -2.22 7.42
N TYR A 342 4.08 -3.23 7.13
CA TYR A 342 5.13 -3.18 6.09
C TYR A 342 4.64 -3.70 4.73
N GLY A 343 3.40 -4.21 4.64
CA GLY A 343 2.92 -4.86 3.44
C GLY A 343 3.56 -6.22 3.23
N GLY A 344 3.87 -6.54 1.97
CA GLY A 344 4.33 -7.85 1.58
C GLY A 344 5.82 -7.97 1.33
N THR A 345 6.33 -9.21 1.38
CA THR A 345 7.69 -9.57 0.96
C THR A 345 7.93 -9.37 -0.54
N LEU A 346 6.87 -9.39 -1.34
CA LEU A 346 6.74 -9.14 -2.78
C LEU A 346 7.49 -10.12 -3.70
N MET A 347 8.66 -10.61 -3.35
CA MET A 347 9.55 -11.56 -4.06
C MET A 347 9.95 -11.15 -5.50
N GLU A 348 9.08 -10.50 -6.25
CA GLU A 348 9.31 -10.02 -7.63
C GLU A 348 8.63 -8.66 -7.84
N GLU A 349 9.08 -7.61 -7.14
CA GLU A 349 8.56 -6.26 -7.37
C GLU A 349 9.20 -5.63 -8.63
N ASN A 350 8.48 -5.68 -9.74
CA ASN A 350 8.95 -5.19 -11.03
C ASN A 350 8.50 -3.75 -11.33
N ILE A 351 7.30 -3.35 -10.88
CA ILE A 351 6.67 -2.10 -11.27
C ILE A 351 7.45 -0.89 -10.74
N SER A 352 7.79 -0.90 -9.45
CA SER A 352 8.58 0.19 -8.84
C SER A 352 10.03 0.17 -9.31
N ARG A 353 10.61 -1.03 -9.52
CA ARG A 353 11.96 -1.18 -10.07
C ARG A 353 12.08 -0.54 -11.45
N GLU A 354 11.17 -0.82 -12.37
CA GLU A 354 11.16 -0.24 -13.71
C GLU A 354 11.02 1.31 -13.66
N ALA A 355 10.30 1.83 -12.67
CA ALA A 355 10.20 3.27 -12.43
C ALA A 355 11.51 3.90 -11.88
N GLY A 356 12.46 3.09 -11.42
CA GLY A 356 13.75 3.52 -10.88
C GLY A 356 13.90 3.41 -9.37
N ALA A 357 13.01 2.68 -8.69
CA ALA A 357 13.16 2.40 -7.25
C ALA A 357 14.39 1.52 -6.97
N THR A 358 15.09 1.84 -5.90
CA THR A 358 16.37 1.20 -5.51
C THR A 358 16.28 0.35 -4.23
N ALA A 359 15.10 0.25 -3.63
CA ALA A 359 14.91 -0.50 -2.36
C ALA A 359 14.89 -2.04 -2.54
N GLY A 360 15.06 -2.54 -3.75
CA GLY A 360 15.03 -3.98 -4.07
C GLY A 360 13.67 -4.48 -4.50
N GLN A 361 13.59 -5.79 -4.73
CA GLN A 361 12.37 -6.48 -5.20
C GLN A 361 11.80 -7.44 -4.17
N TYR A 362 12.55 -7.71 -3.13
CA TYR A 362 12.23 -8.67 -2.07
C TYR A 362 12.82 -8.19 -0.75
N THR A 363 12.03 -8.31 0.30
CA THR A 363 12.49 -8.22 1.69
C THR A 363 12.04 -9.50 2.40
N SER A 364 12.98 -10.21 3.01
CA SER A 364 12.68 -11.45 3.70
C SER A 364 11.88 -11.22 4.99
N PRO A 365 11.13 -12.22 5.49
CA PRO A 365 10.48 -12.15 6.79
C PRO A 365 11.43 -11.78 7.93
N GLY A 366 12.66 -12.32 7.92
CA GLY A 366 13.68 -12.02 8.93
C GLY A 366 14.15 -10.58 8.88
N GLU A 367 14.33 -10.00 7.68
CA GLU A 367 14.65 -8.57 7.53
C GLU A 367 13.53 -7.68 8.04
N PHE A 368 12.26 -7.98 7.75
CA PHE A 368 11.14 -7.25 8.34
C PHE A 368 11.13 -7.31 9.86
N GLN A 369 11.35 -8.51 10.42
CA GLN A 369 11.42 -8.68 11.88
C GLN A 369 12.51 -7.79 12.50
N SER A 370 13.69 -7.75 11.91
CA SER A 370 14.79 -6.90 12.36
C SER A 370 14.47 -5.42 12.25
N LEU A 371 13.99 -4.96 11.09
CA LEU A 371 13.62 -3.55 10.88
C LEU A 371 12.52 -3.07 11.85
N ILE A 372 11.56 -3.94 12.15
CA ILE A 372 10.47 -3.64 13.09
C ILE A 372 10.99 -3.55 14.52
N LEU A 373 11.88 -4.48 14.93
CA LEU A 373 12.50 -4.46 16.27
C LEU A 373 13.42 -3.24 16.44
N GLU A 374 14.23 -2.91 15.44
CA GLU A 374 15.08 -1.71 15.45
C GLU A 374 14.25 -0.42 15.59
N ALA A 375 13.02 -0.40 15.07
CA ALA A 375 12.07 0.70 15.27
C ALA A 375 11.36 0.65 16.65
N GLY A 376 11.76 -0.25 17.57
CA GLY A 376 11.10 -0.39 18.88
C GLY A 376 9.69 -0.95 18.83
N ARG A 377 9.34 -1.73 17.79
CA ARG A 377 8.01 -2.32 17.56
C ARG A 377 8.06 -3.86 17.64
N ILE A 378 6.90 -4.49 17.67
CA ILE A 378 6.74 -5.95 17.77
C ILE A 378 6.39 -6.51 16.39
N PRO A 379 7.24 -7.35 15.77
CA PRO A 379 6.96 -7.91 14.45
C PRO A 379 5.89 -9.00 14.51
N ALA A 380 4.96 -8.97 13.55
CA ALA A 380 3.96 -10.01 13.41
C ALA A 380 3.64 -10.31 11.93
N GLU A 381 3.59 -11.59 11.61
CA GLU A 381 3.13 -12.07 10.32
C GLU A 381 1.60 -12.10 10.29
N ARG A 382 1.00 -11.53 9.25
CA ARG A 382 -0.45 -11.53 9.05
C ARG A 382 -0.86 -12.29 7.78
N ASN A 383 -2.15 -12.65 7.71
CA ASN A 383 -2.78 -12.94 6.43
C ASN A 383 -3.33 -11.65 5.77
N THR A 384 -3.75 -11.72 4.51
CA THR A 384 -4.22 -10.57 3.72
C THR A 384 -5.35 -9.78 4.38
N THR A 385 -6.25 -10.44 5.08
CA THR A 385 -7.45 -9.83 5.66
C THR A 385 -7.31 -9.45 7.13
N TYR A 386 -6.12 -9.55 7.71
CA TYR A 386 -5.82 -9.26 9.14
C TYR A 386 -6.62 -10.11 10.15
N THR A 387 -7.19 -11.22 9.73
CA THR A 387 -7.92 -12.15 10.61
C THR A 387 -7.00 -13.12 11.37
N ARG A 388 -5.73 -13.22 10.94
CA ARG A 388 -4.67 -13.98 11.61
C ARG A 388 -3.44 -13.08 11.74
N ILE A 389 -2.98 -12.90 12.96
CA ILE A 389 -1.78 -12.13 13.28
C ILE A 389 -0.96 -12.98 14.24
N ASN A 390 0.26 -13.34 13.82
CA ASN A 390 1.17 -14.18 14.59
C ASN A 390 2.44 -13.42 14.89
N ILE A 391 2.72 -13.16 16.17
CA ILE A 391 3.98 -12.53 16.60
C ILE A 391 5.15 -13.42 16.13
N ARG A 392 6.14 -12.78 15.52
CA ARG A 392 7.34 -13.43 14.98
C ARG A 392 8.58 -12.72 15.51
N MET A 393 9.38 -13.44 16.25
CA MET A 393 10.69 -12.95 16.67
C MET A 393 11.77 -13.58 15.78
N PRO A 394 12.86 -12.86 15.41
CA PRO A 394 13.97 -13.43 14.67
C PRO A 394 14.52 -14.66 15.38
N SER A 395 14.95 -15.67 14.62
CA SER A 395 15.72 -16.77 15.20
C SER A 395 17.06 -16.25 15.71
N GLU A 396 17.60 -16.86 16.77
CA GLU A 396 18.93 -16.48 17.31
C GLU A 396 20.02 -16.53 16.23
N GLN A 397 19.92 -17.42 15.26
CA GLN A 397 20.85 -17.56 14.14
C GLN A 397 20.83 -16.35 13.21
N PHE A 398 19.68 -15.75 12.96
CA PHE A 398 19.54 -14.58 12.09
C PHE A 398 20.12 -13.31 12.75
N ILE A 399 19.95 -13.17 14.07
CA ILE A 399 20.55 -12.06 14.84
C ILE A 399 22.09 -12.13 14.78
N PHE A 400 22.65 -13.35 14.77
CA PHE A 400 24.10 -13.55 14.74
C PHE A 400 24.71 -13.27 13.35
N GLU A 401 24.01 -13.61 12.26
CA GLU A 401 24.47 -13.35 10.89
C GLU A 401 24.51 -11.84 10.58
N GLN A 402 23.54 -11.07 11.05
CA GLN A 402 23.57 -9.60 10.88
C GLN A 402 24.69 -8.90 11.68
N ALA A 403 25.08 -9.47 12.81
CA ALA A 403 26.20 -8.95 13.62
C ALA A 403 27.58 -9.25 13.01
N LEU A 404 27.66 -10.12 12.01
CA LEU A 404 28.89 -10.56 11.36
C LEU A 404 29.09 -10.01 9.93
N GLU A 405 28.13 -9.28 9.35
CA GLU A 405 28.37 -8.58 8.08
C GLU A 405 29.32 -7.40 8.32
N PRO A 406 30.55 -7.43 7.75
CA PRO A 406 31.44 -6.27 7.86
C PRO A 406 30.89 -5.11 7.04
N GLU A 407 30.92 -3.92 7.63
CA GLU A 407 30.88 -2.67 6.87
C GLU A 407 31.97 -2.73 5.80
N PHE A 408 31.63 -3.03 4.57
CA PHE A 408 32.41 -2.79 3.34
C PHE A 408 31.92 -3.70 2.19
N ALA A 409 30.97 -3.20 1.38
CA ALA A 409 30.97 -3.45 -0.05
C ALA A 409 30.21 -2.31 -0.75
#